data_e6902333c98a15d7ed667caf75a6a6c8
#
_entry.id   e6902333c98a15d7ed667caf75a6a6c8
#
_cell.length_a   1.000
_cell.length_b   1.000
_cell.length_c   1.000
_cell.angle_alpha   90.00
_cell.angle_beta   90.00
_cell.angle_gamma   90.00
#
_symmetry.space_group_name_H-M   'P 1'
#
loop_
_entity.id
_entity.type
_entity.pdbx_description
1 polymer ?
#
loop_
_entity_poly.entity_id
_entity_poly.type
_entity_poly.pdbx_seq_one_letter_code
_entity_poly.pdbx_strand_id
1 'polypeptide(L)'
;MIGVSEYTRFFEDHCLQLYILDGGATVKFCIGDDADLETLLVSMETTASNLKMVLAPIDASRIKVQMIDQLFFGVARGIDWNTLSRTIVNRVCGSAGFPIPNEHPKAALTDLAEIYSCDPRELQRDINREFQKVIFKDHNMVQDFRIAMLRLCQYEFRTGQVSDVEAEAINQWLVGELKQVSLLRSARIFRKVDRTNARGMLFSLVRWINKGGYSGLLVTLDLRQFFKPRVVGTDDLPILYSRAAVIDAYESLRQLIDNTDEFKNMATVVCLPPEFLNDRMRGVDAYQALKLRIYDEVRDQSRDNPFGSLVRLGASSDLGSHLARTEKGDDNGC
;
A
#
# COMPACT_ATOMS: atom_id res chain seq x y z
N MET A 1 -8.10 -12.28 22.78
CA MET A 1 -7.36 -12.37 21.51
C MET A 1 -8.32 -12.91 20.46
N ILE A 2 -8.09 -12.63 19.21
CA ILE A 2 -8.92 -13.09 18.07
C ILE A 2 -8.07 -14.03 17.24
N GLY A 3 -8.66 -15.14 16.74
CA GLY A 3 -7.97 -16.05 15.84
C GLY A 3 -7.63 -15.39 14.51
N VAL A 4 -6.45 -15.69 13.93
CA VAL A 4 -5.98 -15.06 12.68
C VAL A 4 -6.99 -15.22 11.56
N SER A 5 -7.51 -16.43 11.33
CA SER A 5 -8.50 -16.69 10.26
C SER A 5 -9.83 -15.96 10.48
N GLU A 6 -10.27 -15.82 11.74
CA GLU A 6 -11.46 -15.07 12.11
C GLU A 6 -11.26 -13.57 11.83
N TYR A 7 -10.11 -13.03 12.25
CA TYR A 7 -9.78 -11.63 12.01
C TYR A 7 -9.62 -11.32 10.52
N THR A 8 -8.94 -12.20 9.75
CA THR A 8 -8.76 -12.01 8.30
C THR A 8 -10.10 -11.92 7.58
N ARG A 9 -11.03 -12.85 7.88
CA ARG A 9 -12.37 -12.82 7.29
C ARG A 9 -13.12 -11.54 7.66
N PHE A 10 -13.08 -11.18 8.95
CA PHE A 10 -13.71 -9.94 9.41
C PHE A 10 -13.12 -8.70 8.71
N PHE A 11 -11.79 -8.64 8.59
CA PHE A 11 -11.10 -7.52 7.94
C PHE A 11 -11.44 -7.43 6.46
N GLU A 12 -11.50 -8.57 5.76
CA GLU A 12 -11.93 -8.63 4.36
C GLU A 12 -13.37 -8.14 4.20
N ASP A 13 -14.32 -8.70 4.94
CA ASP A 13 -15.76 -8.43 4.78
C ASP A 13 -16.11 -6.99 5.19
N HIS A 14 -15.64 -6.53 6.34
CA HIS A 14 -16.10 -5.27 6.92
C HIS A 14 -15.17 -4.09 6.67
N CYS A 15 -13.84 -4.31 6.64
CA CYS A 15 -12.91 -3.22 6.41
C CYS A 15 -12.62 -3.04 4.92
N LEU A 16 -12.24 -4.10 4.22
CA LEU A 16 -11.85 -3.96 2.81
C LEU A 16 -13.07 -3.79 1.91
N GLN A 17 -14.01 -4.75 1.91
CA GLN A 17 -15.14 -4.73 0.97
C GLN A 17 -16.12 -3.58 1.23
N LEU A 18 -16.49 -3.32 2.48
CA LEU A 18 -17.51 -2.32 2.78
C LEU A 18 -16.95 -0.90 2.92
N TYR A 19 -15.74 -0.75 3.49
CA TYR A 19 -15.22 0.58 3.80
C TYR A 19 -14.14 1.05 2.81
N ILE A 20 -13.14 0.21 2.51
CA ILE A 20 -12.05 0.60 1.63
C ILE A 20 -12.50 0.71 0.18
N LEU A 21 -13.31 -0.24 -0.31
CA LEU A 21 -13.82 -0.18 -1.69
C LEU A 21 -14.76 1.02 -1.91
N ASP A 22 -15.44 1.49 -0.85
CA ASP A 22 -16.28 2.70 -0.90
C ASP A 22 -15.48 4.02 -0.76
N GLY A 23 -14.16 3.94 -0.78
CA GLY A 23 -13.26 5.10 -0.79
C GLY A 23 -12.67 5.45 0.57
N GLY A 24 -12.84 4.61 1.58
CA GLY A 24 -12.24 4.78 2.91
C GLY A 24 -10.74 4.52 2.96
N ALA A 25 -10.12 4.86 4.09
CA ALA A 25 -8.77 4.44 4.41
C ALA A 25 -8.66 4.06 5.89
N THR A 26 -7.81 3.07 6.21
CA THR A 26 -7.64 2.58 7.58
C THR A 26 -6.22 2.16 7.87
N VAL A 27 -5.83 2.27 9.15
CA VAL A 27 -4.58 1.73 9.69
C VAL A 27 -4.92 0.81 10.85
N LYS A 28 -4.56 -0.46 10.77
CA LYS A 28 -4.79 -1.49 11.79
C LYS A 28 -3.46 -1.99 12.35
N PHE A 29 -3.39 -2.10 13.67
CA PHE A 29 -2.25 -2.62 14.42
C PHE A 29 -2.58 -4.02 14.89
N CYS A 30 -1.93 -5.01 14.31
CA CYS A 30 -2.10 -6.42 14.62
C CYS A 30 -0.94 -6.90 15.49
N ILE A 31 -1.23 -7.34 16.69
CA ILE A 31 -0.26 -7.79 17.68
C ILE A 31 -0.38 -9.30 17.82
N GLY A 32 0.71 -10.03 17.58
CA GLY A 32 0.73 -11.49 17.68
C GLY A 32 2.14 -12.03 17.76
N ASP A 33 2.27 -13.32 17.97
CA ASP A 33 3.54 -14.00 17.85
C ASP A 33 3.99 -14.11 16.37
N ASP A 34 5.22 -14.59 16.15
CA ASP A 34 5.78 -14.68 14.80
C ASP A 34 4.92 -15.56 13.87
N ALA A 35 4.35 -16.66 14.37
CA ALA A 35 3.57 -17.61 13.56
C ALA A 35 2.20 -17.00 13.16
N ASP A 36 1.54 -16.33 14.11
CA ASP A 36 0.27 -15.65 13.85
C ASP A 36 0.45 -14.52 12.84
N LEU A 37 1.50 -13.72 13.00
CA LEU A 37 1.79 -12.59 12.08
C LEU A 37 2.20 -13.07 10.69
N GLU A 38 2.95 -14.15 10.56
CA GLU A 38 3.26 -14.76 9.25
C GLU A 38 2.00 -15.27 8.57
N THR A 39 1.13 -15.96 9.33
CA THR A 39 -0.16 -16.43 8.82
C THR A 39 -1.03 -15.25 8.36
N LEU A 40 -1.05 -14.15 9.11
CA LEU A 40 -1.76 -12.94 8.72
C LEU A 40 -1.21 -12.35 7.42
N LEU A 41 0.11 -12.21 7.30
CA LEU A 41 0.75 -11.63 6.09
C LEU A 41 0.43 -12.45 4.84
N VAL A 42 0.52 -13.78 4.92
CA VAL A 42 0.14 -14.69 3.81
C VAL A 42 -1.36 -14.55 3.47
N SER A 43 -2.21 -14.42 4.49
CA SER A 43 -3.64 -14.21 4.27
C SER A 43 -3.92 -12.88 3.57
N MET A 44 -3.18 -11.81 3.88
CA MET A 44 -3.31 -10.51 3.21
C MET A 44 -2.94 -10.57 1.72
N GLU A 45 -1.97 -11.41 1.33
CA GLU A 45 -1.63 -11.63 -0.09
C GLU A 45 -2.83 -12.23 -0.86
N THR A 46 -3.44 -13.26 -0.29
CA THR A 46 -4.62 -13.91 -0.88
C THR A 46 -5.80 -12.93 -0.98
N THR A 47 -6.07 -12.21 0.09
CA THR A 47 -7.16 -11.21 0.16
C THR A 47 -6.94 -10.08 -0.85
N ALA A 48 -5.73 -9.54 -0.95
CA ALA A 48 -5.41 -8.49 -1.93
C ALA A 48 -5.65 -8.97 -3.38
N SER A 49 -5.24 -10.20 -3.68
CA SER A 49 -5.46 -10.81 -5.00
C SER A 49 -6.95 -10.97 -5.32
N ASN A 50 -7.74 -11.52 -4.38
CA ASN A 50 -9.17 -11.73 -4.53
C ASN A 50 -9.94 -10.43 -4.78
N LEU A 51 -9.56 -9.35 -4.08
CA LEU A 51 -10.19 -8.03 -4.17
C LEU A 51 -9.58 -7.14 -5.26
N LYS A 52 -8.64 -7.63 -6.05
CA LYS A 52 -7.91 -6.83 -7.07
C LYS A 52 -7.26 -5.57 -6.48
N MET A 53 -6.76 -5.67 -5.27
CA MET A 53 -5.95 -4.62 -4.65
C MET A 53 -4.48 -4.81 -5.01
N VAL A 54 -3.75 -3.71 -5.09
CA VAL A 54 -2.29 -3.77 -5.14
C VAL A 54 -1.78 -4.03 -3.73
N LEU A 55 -0.97 -5.08 -3.54
CA LEU A 55 -0.30 -5.35 -2.27
C LEU A 55 1.10 -4.74 -2.26
N ALA A 56 1.45 -4.06 -1.18
CA ALA A 56 2.78 -3.53 -0.92
C ALA A 56 3.31 -4.05 0.43
N PRO A 57 4.04 -5.19 0.44
CA PRO A 57 4.66 -5.71 1.66
C PRO A 57 5.92 -4.91 1.99
N ILE A 58 5.96 -4.36 3.20
CA ILE A 58 7.08 -3.59 3.74
C ILE A 58 7.64 -4.29 4.97
N ASP A 59 8.90 -4.68 4.89
CA ASP A 59 9.65 -5.29 5.99
C ASP A 59 10.66 -4.27 6.57
N ALA A 60 10.50 -3.93 7.84
CA ALA A 60 11.40 -3.01 8.54
C ALA A 60 12.83 -3.55 8.66
N SER A 61 13.09 -4.83 8.44
CA SER A 61 14.45 -5.36 8.37
C SER A 61 15.21 -4.86 7.14
N ARG A 62 14.49 -4.47 6.08
CA ARG A 62 15.04 -4.07 4.77
C ARG A 62 14.82 -2.60 4.44
N ILE A 63 13.81 -1.97 5.00
CA ILE A 63 13.38 -0.60 4.68
C ILE A 63 13.35 0.24 5.95
N LYS A 64 13.94 1.45 5.90
CA LYS A 64 13.92 2.41 7.02
C LYS A 64 12.56 3.08 7.12
N VAL A 65 11.60 2.44 7.78
CA VAL A 65 10.20 2.89 7.86
C VAL A 65 9.98 4.22 8.59
N GLN A 66 10.96 4.69 9.38
CA GLN A 66 10.95 6.04 9.97
C GLN A 66 11.14 7.16 8.93
N MET A 67 11.48 6.81 7.69
CA MET A 67 11.70 7.75 6.60
C MET A 67 10.57 7.60 5.59
N ILE A 68 9.71 8.61 5.48
CA ILE A 68 8.52 8.56 4.61
C ILE A 68 8.87 8.37 3.12
N ASP A 69 10.02 8.87 2.66
CA ASP A 69 10.54 8.64 1.32
C ASP A 69 10.91 7.16 1.10
N GLN A 70 11.50 6.50 2.11
CA GLN A 70 11.81 5.08 2.04
C GLN A 70 10.54 4.22 2.06
N LEU A 71 9.52 4.63 2.82
CA LEU A 71 8.21 3.99 2.80
C LEU A 71 7.57 4.09 1.39
N PHE A 72 7.57 5.30 0.79
CA PHE A 72 7.09 5.48 -0.58
C PHE A 72 7.87 4.58 -1.57
N PHE A 73 9.20 4.54 -1.49
CA PHE A 73 10.00 3.69 -2.37
C PHE A 73 9.71 2.20 -2.16
N GLY A 74 9.48 1.77 -0.92
CA GLY A 74 9.08 0.40 -0.61
C GLY A 74 7.77 0.02 -1.30
N VAL A 75 6.76 0.87 -1.22
CA VAL A 75 5.48 0.68 -1.93
C VAL A 75 5.70 0.70 -3.45
N ALA A 76 6.45 1.66 -3.96
CA ALA A 76 6.66 1.86 -5.40
C ALA A 76 7.40 0.69 -6.08
N ARG A 77 8.29 -0.01 -5.34
CA ARG A 77 8.98 -1.22 -5.85
C ARG A 77 8.04 -2.39 -6.08
N GLY A 78 6.93 -2.47 -5.36
CA GLY A 78 5.90 -3.51 -5.55
C GLY A 78 4.97 -3.25 -6.73
N ILE A 79 5.09 -2.12 -7.44
CA ILE A 79 4.21 -1.72 -8.53
C ILE A 79 4.77 -2.18 -9.88
N ASP A 80 3.98 -2.89 -10.65
CA ASP A 80 4.23 -3.08 -12.09
C ASP A 80 3.77 -1.83 -12.86
N TRP A 81 4.70 -0.88 -13.00
CA TRP A 81 4.46 0.41 -13.65
C TRP A 81 4.03 0.26 -15.11
N ASN A 82 4.58 -0.73 -15.83
CA ASN A 82 4.28 -0.96 -17.23
C ASN A 82 2.84 -1.45 -17.39
N THR A 83 2.44 -2.48 -16.65
CA THR A 83 1.06 -2.99 -16.67
C THR A 83 0.05 -1.92 -16.26
N LEU A 84 0.37 -1.16 -15.21
CA LEU A 84 -0.51 -0.09 -14.73
C LEU A 84 -0.64 1.03 -15.76
N SER A 85 0.47 1.49 -16.35
CA SER A 85 0.48 2.49 -17.41
C SER A 85 -0.28 2.01 -18.64
N ARG A 86 -0.11 0.74 -19.02
CA ARG A 86 -0.84 0.14 -20.14
C ARG A 86 -2.35 0.12 -19.93
N THR A 87 -2.79 -0.21 -18.73
CA THR A 87 -4.22 -0.18 -18.37
C THR A 87 -4.81 1.23 -18.54
N ILE A 88 -4.06 2.26 -18.13
CA ILE A 88 -4.45 3.66 -18.32
C ILE A 88 -4.48 4.04 -19.80
N VAL A 89 -3.49 3.61 -20.59
CA VAL A 89 -3.50 3.79 -22.06
C VAL A 89 -4.76 3.21 -22.68
N ASN A 90 -5.11 1.96 -22.35
CA ASN A 90 -6.31 1.29 -22.86
C ASN A 90 -7.57 2.10 -22.54
N ARG A 91 -7.69 2.58 -21.28
CA ARG A 91 -8.82 3.43 -20.86
C ARG A 91 -8.87 4.75 -21.63
N VAL A 92 -7.74 5.42 -21.79
CA VAL A 92 -7.64 6.71 -22.49
C VAL A 92 -7.99 6.54 -23.96
N CYS A 93 -7.48 5.50 -24.62
CA CYS A 93 -7.83 5.20 -26.02
C CYS A 93 -9.33 4.92 -26.16
N GLY A 94 -9.92 4.13 -25.24
CA GLY A 94 -11.36 3.89 -25.23
C GLY A 94 -12.18 5.18 -25.05
N SER A 95 -11.76 6.07 -24.16
CA SER A 95 -12.42 7.37 -23.93
C SER A 95 -12.26 8.34 -25.10
N ALA A 96 -11.19 8.20 -25.87
CA ALA A 96 -10.98 8.97 -27.11
C ALA A 96 -11.78 8.45 -28.31
N GLY A 97 -12.47 7.31 -28.16
CA GLY A 97 -13.24 6.68 -29.24
C GLY A 97 -12.46 5.65 -30.05
N PHE A 98 -11.24 5.30 -29.61
CA PHE A 98 -10.35 4.36 -30.28
C PHE A 98 -9.94 3.22 -29.34
N PRO A 99 -10.88 2.36 -28.86
CA PRO A 99 -10.55 1.27 -27.96
C PRO A 99 -9.54 0.31 -28.57
N ILE A 100 -8.56 -0.12 -27.76
CA ILE A 100 -7.53 -1.07 -28.20
C ILE A 100 -8.19 -2.45 -28.30
N PRO A 101 -8.15 -3.12 -29.47
CA PRO A 101 -8.74 -4.44 -29.66
C PRO A 101 -8.07 -5.50 -28.78
N ASN A 102 -8.88 -6.47 -28.31
CA ASN A 102 -8.37 -7.58 -27.48
C ASN A 102 -7.36 -8.47 -28.21
N GLU A 103 -7.44 -8.56 -29.53
CA GLU A 103 -6.50 -9.30 -30.37
C GLU A 103 -5.11 -8.64 -30.41
N HIS A 104 -5.05 -7.35 -30.16
CA HIS A 104 -3.82 -6.54 -30.19
C HIS A 104 -3.62 -5.75 -28.88
N PRO A 105 -3.52 -6.41 -27.71
CA PRO A 105 -3.54 -5.73 -26.40
C PRO A 105 -2.33 -4.80 -26.17
N LYS A 106 -1.27 -4.94 -26.98
CA LYS A 106 -0.06 -4.10 -26.96
C LYS A 106 0.06 -3.19 -28.18
N ALA A 107 -1.04 -2.93 -28.90
CA ALA A 107 -1.01 -2.04 -30.05
C ALA A 107 -0.36 -0.70 -29.70
N ALA A 108 0.57 -0.26 -30.57
CA ALA A 108 1.17 1.05 -30.51
C ALA A 108 0.26 2.10 -31.17
N LEU A 109 0.66 3.36 -31.12
CA LEU A 109 -0.08 4.45 -31.78
C LEU A 109 -0.24 4.18 -33.29
N THR A 110 0.82 3.72 -33.96
CA THR A 110 0.82 3.42 -35.40
C THR A 110 -0.13 2.28 -35.73
N ASP A 111 -0.08 1.19 -34.96
CA ASP A 111 -0.93 0.02 -35.17
C ASP A 111 -2.42 0.40 -35.01
N LEU A 112 -2.71 1.24 -33.99
CA LEU A 112 -4.07 1.70 -33.75
C LEU A 112 -4.58 2.63 -34.88
N ALA A 113 -3.70 3.47 -35.46
CA ALA A 113 -4.03 4.31 -36.61
C ALA A 113 -4.36 3.47 -37.85
N GLU A 114 -3.64 2.38 -38.07
CA GLU A 114 -3.91 1.43 -39.16
C GLU A 114 -5.25 0.71 -38.95
N ILE A 115 -5.50 0.20 -37.75
CA ILE A 115 -6.75 -0.49 -37.39
C ILE A 115 -7.97 0.41 -37.67
N TYR A 116 -7.89 1.69 -37.29
CA TYR A 116 -8.98 2.65 -37.47
C TYR A 116 -8.93 3.41 -38.80
N SER A 117 -7.95 3.11 -39.67
CA SER A 117 -7.77 3.78 -40.96
C SER A 117 -7.76 5.31 -40.85
N CYS A 118 -7.08 5.85 -39.86
CA CYS A 118 -6.99 7.28 -39.56
C CYS A 118 -5.54 7.79 -39.60
N ASP A 119 -5.38 9.14 -39.73
CA ASP A 119 -4.06 9.76 -39.67
C ASP A 119 -3.44 9.61 -38.26
N PRO A 120 -2.22 9.03 -38.13
CA PRO A 120 -1.54 8.85 -36.85
C PRO A 120 -1.37 10.16 -36.05
N ARG A 121 -1.21 11.31 -36.76
CA ARG A 121 -1.04 12.62 -36.08
C ARG A 121 -2.35 13.13 -35.49
N GLU A 122 -3.48 12.88 -36.15
CA GLU A 122 -4.81 13.24 -35.64
C GLU A 122 -5.15 12.35 -34.45
N LEU A 123 -4.97 11.05 -34.59
CA LEU A 123 -5.13 10.09 -33.48
C LEU A 123 -4.28 10.49 -32.26
N GLN A 124 -3.01 10.78 -32.48
CA GLN A 124 -2.12 11.23 -31.40
C GLN A 124 -2.62 12.51 -30.72
N ARG A 125 -3.17 13.46 -31.48
CA ARG A 125 -3.71 14.72 -30.94
C ARG A 125 -4.93 14.47 -30.05
N ASP A 126 -5.83 13.58 -30.47
CA ASP A 126 -7.03 13.25 -29.73
C ASP A 126 -6.71 12.47 -28.45
N ILE A 127 -5.84 11.47 -28.54
CA ILE A 127 -5.36 10.72 -27.37
C ILE A 127 -4.58 11.62 -26.39
N ASN A 128 -3.73 12.52 -26.87
CA ASN A 128 -3.04 13.49 -26.01
C ASN A 128 -4.02 14.43 -25.30
N ARG A 129 -5.14 14.81 -25.93
CA ARG A 129 -6.20 15.60 -25.28
C ARG A 129 -6.84 14.82 -24.13
N GLU A 130 -7.08 13.52 -24.29
CA GLU A 130 -7.61 12.67 -23.24
C GLU A 130 -6.58 12.42 -22.12
N PHE A 131 -5.30 12.20 -22.44
CA PHE A 131 -4.24 12.15 -21.44
C PHE A 131 -4.18 13.43 -20.58
N GLN A 132 -4.32 14.59 -21.22
CA GLN A 132 -4.36 15.85 -20.49
C GLN A 132 -5.53 15.92 -19.52
N LYS A 133 -6.73 15.44 -19.91
CA LYS A 133 -7.91 15.42 -19.02
C LYS A 133 -7.73 14.43 -17.86
N VAL A 134 -7.32 13.20 -18.17
CA VAL A 134 -7.27 12.10 -17.21
C VAL A 134 -6.09 12.21 -16.24
N ILE A 135 -4.93 12.69 -16.72
CA ILE A 135 -3.68 12.70 -15.95
C ILE A 135 -3.30 14.13 -15.57
N PHE A 136 -3.06 14.99 -16.57
CA PHE A 136 -2.40 16.27 -16.32
C PHE A 136 -3.28 17.27 -15.54
N LYS A 137 -4.59 17.29 -15.77
CA LYS A 137 -5.55 18.12 -15.05
C LYS A 137 -6.00 17.57 -13.71
N ASP A 138 -5.53 16.41 -13.31
CA ASP A 138 -5.85 15.85 -11.99
C ASP A 138 -4.99 16.49 -10.89
N HIS A 139 -5.40 17.65 -10.40
CA HIS A 139 -4.68 18.42 -9.40
C HIS A 139 -4.60 17.74 -8.01
N ASN A 140 -5.32 16.64 -7.80
CA ASN A 140 -5.18 15.83 -6.59
C ASN A 140 -3.92 14.95 -6.60
N MET A 141 -3.21 14.87 -7.72
CA MET A 141 -1.87 14.28 -7.79
C MET A 141 -0.81 15.39 -7.87
N VAL A 142 0.35 15.19 -7.25
CA VAL A 142 1.46 16.15 -7.34
C VAL A 142 1.97 16.26 -8.78
N GLN A 143 2.47 17.44 -9.14
CA GLN A 143 2.85 17.75 -10.53
C GLN A 143 3.90 16.78 -11.08
N ASP A 144 4.98 16.55 -10.34
CA ASP A 144 6.08 15.68 -10.80
C ASP A 144 5.59 14.25 -11.04
N PHE A 145 4.67 13.74 -10.19
CA PHE A 145 4.05 12.43 -10.37
C PHE A 145 3.18 12.38 -11.64
N ARG A 146 2.34 13.41 -11.87
CA ARG A 146 1.50 13.47 -13.08
C ARG A 146 2.33 13.46 -14.35
N ILE A 147 3.44 14.23 -14.35
CA ILE A 147 4.36 14.27 -15.49
C ILE A 147 4.99 12.90 -15.72
N ALA A 148 5.50 12.26 -14.67
CA ALA A 148 6.09 10.92 -14.75
C ALA A 148 5.10 9.90 -15.32
N MET A 149 3.86 9.88 -14.81
CA MET A 149 2.83 8.96 -15.28
C MET A 149 2.42 9.22 -16.74
N LEU A 150 2.32 10.49 -17.13
CA LEU A 150 2.05 10.84 -18.53
C LEU A 150 3.16 10.32 -19.46
N ARG A 151 4.43 10.50 -19.07
CA ARG A 151 5.58 10.05 -19.86
C ARG A 151 5.62 8.51 -19.95
N LEU A 152 5.37 7.79 -18.86
CA LEU A 152 5.28 6.32 -18.88
C LEU A 152 4.13 5.84 -19.77
N CYS A 153 2.96 6.47 -19.75
CA CYS A 153 1.86 6.13 -20.65
C CYS A 153 2.24 6.40 -22.13
N GLN A 154 2.90 7.51 -22.42
CA GLN A 154 3.39 7.83 -23.78
C GLN A 154 4.44 6.81 -24.26
N TYR A 155 5.30 6.36 -23.35
CA TYR A 155 6.28 5.29 -23.64
C TYR A 155 5.59 3.97 -23.95
N GLU A 156 4.68 3.53 -23.08
CA GLU A 156 3.91 2.29 -23.29
C GLU A 156 3.08 2.30 -24.57
N PHE A 157 2.57 3.45 -24.97
CA PHE A 157 1.82 3.62 -26.22
C PHE A 157 2.71 3.84 -27.44
N ARG A 158 4.03 3.85 -27.25
CA ARG A 158 5.04 4.03 -28.32
C ARG A 158 4.76 5.25 -29.21
N THR A 159 4.49 6.38 -28.57
CA THR A 159 4.22 7.64 -29.28
C THR A 159 5.46 8.25 -29.94
N GLY A 160 6.65 7.70 -29.71
CA GLY A 160 7.95 8.25 -30.15
C GLY A 160 8.41 9.49 -29.38
N GLN A 161 7.64 9.94 -28.36
CA GLN A 161 7.94 11.16 -27.59
C GLN A 161 8.83 10.90 -26.37
N VAL A 162 9.00 9.65 -25.96
CA VAL A 162 9.77 9.22 -24.79
C VAL A 162 10.77 8.16 -25.21
N SER A 163 12.03 8.36 -24.84
CA SER A 163 13.10 7.38 -25.08
C SER A 163 13.15 6.31 -23.99
N ASP A 164 13.76 5.16 -24.30
CA ASP A 164 14.01 4.10 -23.32
C ASP A 164 14.79 4.61 -22.09
N VAL A 165 15.78 5.48 -22.34
CA VAL A 165 16.61 6.10 -21.27
C VAL A 165 15.74 6.96 -20.34
N GLU A 166 14.79 7.72 -20.88
CA GLU A 166 13.90 8.56 -20.07
C GLU A 166 12.92 7.70 -19.28
N ALA A 167 12.31 6.68 -19.90
CA ALA A 167 11.38 5.78 -19.21
C ALA A 167 12.06 5.02 -18.07
N GLU A 168 13.25 4.50 -18.31
CA GLU A 168 14.06 3.83 -17.28
C GLU A 168 14.45 4.79 -16.16
N ALA A 169 14.85 6.03 -16.48
CA ALA A 169 15.16 7.05 -15.47
C ALA A 169 13.93 7.41 -14.61
N ILE A 170 12.72 7.44 -15.19
CA ILE A 170 11.48 7.65 -14.44
C ILE A 170 11.22 6.47 -13.49
N ASN A 171 11.36 5.23 -13.96
CA ASN A 171 11.21 4.04 -13.12
C ASN A 171 12.19 4.04 -11.95
N GLN A 172 13.48 4.31 -12.20
CA GLN A 172 14.51 4.43 -11.16
C GLN A 172 14.20 5.58 -10.18
N TRP A 173 13.63 6.69 -10.65
CA TRP A 173 13.22 7.81 -9.81
C TRP A 173 12.09 7.44 -8.87
N LEU A 174 11.10 6.69 -9.36
CA LEU A 174 9.95 6.23 -8.57
C LEU A 174 10.37 5.27 -7.45
N VAL A 175 11.36 4.41 -7.69
CA VAL A 175 11.85 3.44 -6.68
C VAL A 175 13.05 3.94 -5.86
N GLY A 176 13.50 5.18 -6.10
CA GLY A 176 14.58 5.82 -5.34
C GLY A 176 16.00 5.41 -5.76
N GLU A 177 16.17 4.79 -6.92
CA GLU A 177 17.46 4.30 -7.43
C GLU A 177 18.14 5.25 -8.41
N LEU A 178 17.45 6.33 -8.83
CA LEU A 178 17.99 7.30 -9.77
C LEU A 178 19.19 8.05 -9.18
N LYS A 179 20.35 7.89 -9.79
CA LYS A 179 21.60 8.58 -9.37
C LYS A 179 21.59 10.04 -9.78
N GLN A 180 21.19 10.36 -11.00
CA GLN A 180 21.31 11.69 -11.60
C GLN A 180 19.95 12.22 -12.07
N VAL A 181 19.40 13.23 -11.39
CA VAL A 181 18.11 13.87 -11.76
C VAL A 181 18.17 14.55 -13.13
N SER A 182 19.38 14.87 -13.62
CA SER A 182 19.57 15.47 -14.96
C SER A 182 19.00 14.62 -16.10
N LEU A 183 18.88 13.30 -15.91
CA LEU A 183 18.24 12.38 -16.88
C LEU A 183 16.75 12.62 -17.05
N LEU A 184 16.11 13.29 -16.08
CA LEU A 184 14.67 13.61 -16.11
C LEU A 184 14.37 15.03 -16.62
N ARG A 185 15.38 15.79 -17.08
CA ARG A 185 15.17 17.17 -17.59
C ARG A 185 14.25 17.21 -18.80
N SER A 186 14.34 16.21 -19.68
CA SER A 186 13.43 16.06 -20.83
C SER A 186 11.97 15.91 -20.39
N ALA A 187 11.73 15.19 -19.29
CA ALA A 187 10.43 15.05 -18.64
C ALA A 187 10.03 16.28 -17.80
N ARG A 188 10.89 17.30 -17.67
CA ARG A 188 10.67 18.46 -16.77
C ARG A 188 10.50 18.11 -15.30
N ILE A 189 11.17 17.08 -14.84
CA ILE A 189 11.29 16.70 -13.43
C ILE A 189 12.69 17.10 -12.97
N PHE A 190 12.78 17.91 -11.90
CA PHE A 190 14.02 18.56 -11.49
C PHE A 190 14.47 18.18 -10.07
N ARG A 191 13.66 17.44 -9.33
CA ARG A 191 13.96 17.03 -7.96
C ARG A 191 13.75 15.54 -7.73
N LYS A 192 14.49 14.99 -6.79
CA LYS A 192 14.29 13.62 -6.31
C LYS A 192 13.02 13.56 -5.45
N VAL A 193 12.50 12.35 -5.26
CA VAL A 193 11.58 12.09 -4.18
C VAL A 193 12.38 12.12 -2.87
N ASP A 194 11.92 12.91 -1.92
CA ASP A 194 12.53 13.12 -0.61
C ASP A 194 11.44 13.24 0.48
N ARG A 195 11.85 13.46 1.72
CA ARG A 195 10.93 13.57 2.86
C ARG A 195 9.88 14.68 2.72
N THR A 196 10.15 15.71 1.92
CA THR A 196 9.26 16.87 1.79
C THR A 196 8.11 16.60 0.82
N ASN A 197 8.33 15.74 -0.19
CA ASN A 197 7.34 15.46 -1.23
C ASN A 197 6.80 14.01 -1.21
N ALA A 198 7.45 13.08 -0.51
CA ALA A 198 7.11 11.66 -0.52
C ALA A 198 5.66 11.37 -0.09
N ARG A 199 5.10 12.12 0.86
CA ARG A 199 3.69 12.00 1.24
C ARG A 199 2.76 12.29 0.06
N GLY A 200 2.96 13.41 -0.62
CA GLY A 200 2.18 13.77 -1.81
C GLY A 200 2.36 12.76 -2.95
N MET A 201 3.57 12.17 -3.06
CA MET A 201 3.84 11.09 -4.01
C MET A 201 3.04 9.83 -3.67
N LEU A 202 2.94 9.46 -2.38
CA LEU A 202 2.14 8.31 -1.93
C LEU A 202 0.64 8.52 -2.20
N PHE A 203 0.08 9.69 -1.89
CA PHE A 203 -1.30 10.04 -2.26
C PHE A 203 -1.55 9.93 -3.76
N SER A 204 -0.61 10.45 -4.55
CA SER A 204 -0.69 10.38 -6.01
C SER A 204 -0.66 8.95 -6.53
N LEU A 205 0.16 8.10 -5.89
CA LEU A 205 0.27 6.68 -6.23
C LEU A 205 -1.04 5.92 -5.98
N VAL A 206 -1.64 6.09 -4.79
CA VAL A 206 -2.94 5.44 -4.49
C VAL A 206 -4.01 5.85 -5.50
N ARG A 207 -4.07 7.15 -5.82
CA ARG A 207 -4.99 7.67 -6.83
C ARG A 207 -4.72 7.10 -8.23
N TRP A 208 -3.45 6.89 -8.57
CA TRP A 208 -3.05 6.27 -9.84
C TRP A 208 -3.45 4.80 -9.93
N ILE A 209 -3.27 4.04 -8.84
CA ILE A 209 -3.72 2.65 -8.71
C ILE A 209 -5.22 2.54 -8.99
N ASN A 210 -6.03 3.42 -8.38
CA ASN A 210 -7.48 3.46 -8.60
C ASN A 210 -7.83 3.81 -10.05
N LYS A 211 -7.11 4.75 -10.65
CA LYS A 211 -7.26 5.05 -12.10
C LYS A 211 -6.91 3.86 -12.98
N GLY A 212 -5.96 3.02 -12.58
CA GLY A 212 -5.60 1.77 -13.25
C GLY A 212 -6.64 0.66 -13.14
N GLY A 213 -7.74 0.89 -12.40
CA GLY A 213 -8.82 -0.10 -12.27
C GLY A 213 -8.60 -1.15 -11.19
N TYR A 214 -7.60 -0.94 -10.32
CA TYR A 214 -7.47 -1.69 -9.08
C TYR A 214 -8.43 -1.13 -8.03
N SER A 215 -8.82 -1.97 -7.10
CA SER A 215 -9.77 -1.62 -6.04
C SER A 215 -9.15 -0.76 -4.94
N GLY A 216 -7.82 -0.72 -4.86
CA GLY A 216 -7.09 0.07 -3.87
C GLY A 216 -5.69 -0.45 -3.61
N LEU A 217 -5.06 0.07 -2.55
CA LEU A 217 -3.73 -0.30 -2.07
C LEU A 217 -3.85 -0.94 -0.68
N LEU A 218 -3.31 -2.15 -0.51
CA LEU A 218 -3.11 -2.79 0.78
C LEU A 218 -1.60 -2.77 1.11
N VAL A 219 -1.24 -2.06 2.17
CA VAL A 219 0.14 -2.01 2.67
C VAL A 219 0.24 -2.89 3.91
N THR A 220 1.17 -3.82 3.94
CA THR A 220 1.52 -4.54 5.16
C THR A 220 2.87 -4.05 5.66
N LEU A 221 2.94 -3.64 6.94
CA LEU A 221 4.15 -3.15 7.58
C LEU A 221 4.59 -4.15 8.65
N ASP A 222 5.60 -4.97 8.36
CA ASP A 222 6.21 -5.85 9.36
C ASP A 222 7.25 -5.07 10.18
N LEU A 223 6.90 -4.72 11.41
CA LEU A 223 7.73 -3.95 12.31
C LEU A 223 8.35 -4.80 13.44
N ARG A 224 8.31 -6.13 13.36
CA ARG A 224 8.93 -7.05 14.34
C ARG A 224 10.42 -6.74 14.56
N GLN A 225 11.09 -6.21 13.52
CA GLN A 225 12.50 -5.83 13.58
C GLN A 225 12.82 -4.75 14.63
N PHE A 226 11.85 -3.94 15.06
CA PHE A 226 12.04 -2.92 16.10
C PHE A 226 12.45 -3.50 17.45
N PHE A 227 12.05 -4.75 17.71
CA PHE A 227 12.25 -5.45 18.97
C PHE A 227 13.35 -6.53 18.90
N LYS A 228 13.90 -6.80 17.69
CA LYS A 228 14.95 -7.79 17.53
C LYS A 228 16.32 -7.25 17.97
N PRO A 229 17.12 -8.06 18.68
CA PRO A 229 18.49 -7.70 19.05
C PRO A 229 19.40 -7.66 17.83
N ARG A 230 20.58 -7.03 18.01
CA ARG A 230 21.62 -7.01 16.98
C ARG A 230 22.15 -8.44 16.72
N VAL A 231 22.01 -8.90 15.49
CA VAL A 231 22.67 -10.14 15.04
C VAL A 231 24.07 -9.76 14.54
N VAL A 232 25.10 -10.49 15.02
CA VAL A 232 26.48 -10.30 14.59
C VAL A 232 26.85 -11.44 13.65
N GLY A 233 27.37 -11.15 12.46
CA GLY A 233 28.06 -12.15 11.63
C GLY A 233 27.37 -12.61 10.36
N THR A 234 26.42 -11.86 9.78
CA THR A 234 25.85 -12.14 8.45
C THR A 234 26.17 -11.03 7.46
N ASP A 235 26.47 -11.38 6.20
CA ASP A 235 26.78 -10.40 5.14
C ASP A 235 25.56 -9.54 4.74
N ASP A 236 24.34 -10.03 5.01
CA ASP A 236 23.07 -9.34 4.75
C ASP A 236 22.44 -8.93 6.10
N LEU A 237 23.01 -7.91 6.73
CA LEU A 237 22.59 -7.46 8.05
C LEU A 237 21.24 -6.73 7.98
N PRO A 238 20.25 -7.13 8.78
CA PRO A 238 18.99 -6.41 8.88
C PRO A 238 19.20 -5.00 9.44
N ILE A 239 18.33 -4.07 9.07
CA ILE A 239 18.36 -2.72 9.59
C ILE A 239 18.17 -2.75 11.11
N LEU A 240 19.06 -2.04 11.81
CA LEU A 240 19.01 -1.88 13.25
C LEU A 240 18.34 -0.55 13.60
N TYR A 241 17.32 -0.62 14.45
CA TYR A 241 16.62 0.56 14.93
C TYR A 241 17.14 0.97 16.30
N SER A 242 17.62 2.22 16.42
CA SER A 242 17.80 2.86 17.72
C SER A 242 16.42 3.20 18.31
N ARG A 243 16.37 3.47 19.62
CA ARG A 243 15.13 3.97 20.26
C ARG A 243 14.58 5.21 19.55
N ALA A 244 15.42 6.16 19.20
CA ALA A 244 15.02 7.38 18.48
C ALA A 244 14.38 7.04 17.12
N ALA A 245 14.99 6.12 16.35
CA ALA A 245 14.43 5.70 15.07
C ALA A 245 13.07 4.99 15.21
N VAL A 246 12.84 4.23 16.29
CA VAL A 246 11.52 3.64 16.59
C VAL A 246 10.48 4.73 16.87
N ILE A 247 10.83 5.74 17.69
CA ILE A 247 9.94 6.87 17.98
C ILE A 247 9.63 7.68 16.70
N ASP A 248 10.62 7.92 15.84
CA ASP A 248 10.41 8.59 14.56
C ASP A 248 9.47 7.77 13.64
N ALA A 249 9.58 6.44 13.67
CA ALA A 249 8.67 5.57 12.95
C ALA A 249 7.24 5.65 13.50
N TYR A 250 7.08 5.70 14.83
CA TYR A 250 5.77 5.88 15.45
C TYR A 250 5.15 7.25 15.12
N GLU A 251 5.96 8.30 15.02
CA GLU A 251 5.48 9.59 14.51
C GLU A 251 5.01 9.49 13.06
N SER A 252 5.74 8.75 12.20
CA SER A 252 5.32 8.52 10.81
C SER A 252 3.99 7.75 10.74
N LEU A 253 3.80 6.73 11.58
CA LEU A 253 2.54 5.98 11.69
C LEU A 253 1.39 6.84 12.21
N ARG A 254 1.65 7.66 13.24
CA ARG A 254 0.67 8.63 13.73
C ARG A 254 0.20 9.57 12.62
N GLN A 255 1.15 10.12 11.86
CA GLN A 255 0.83 10.98 10.71
C GLN A 255 0.03 10.23 9.63
N LEU A 256 0.29 8.95 9.42
CA LEU A 256 -0.49 8.12 8.48
C LEU A 256 -1.94 7.96 8.97
N ILE A 257 -2.15 7.74 10.27
CA ILE A 257 -3.48 7.67 10.88
C ILE A 257 -4.20 9.03 10.75
N ASP A 258 -3.53 10.12 11.12
CA ASP A 258 -4.14 11.46 11.11
C ASP A 258 -4.49 11.95 9.68
N ASN A 259 -3.91 11.37 8.65
CA ASN A 259 -4.18 11.71 7.26
C ASN A 259 -5.03 10.64 6.53
N THR A 260 -5.70 9.74 7.23
CA THR A 260 -6.57 8.74 6.58
C THR A 260 -7.67 9.37 5.75
N ASP A 261 -8.16 10.56 6.11
CA ASP A 261 -9.18 11.30 5.35
C ASP A 261 -8.69 11.77 3.97
N GLU A 262 -7.37 11.91 3.78
CA GLU A 262 -6.78 12.30 2.50
C GLU A 262 -6.55 11.10 1.58
N PHE A 263 -6.38 9.90 2.14
CA PHE A 263 -6.24 8.67 1.38
C PHE A 263 -7.61 8.14 0.96
N LYS A 264 -7.67 7.57 -0.24
CA LYS A 264 -8.86 6.89 -0.74
C LYS A 264 -8.49 5.48 -1.18
N ASN A 265 -9.28 4.50 -0.74
CA ASN A 265 -9.07 3.10 -1.08
C ASN A 265 -7.68 2.57 -0.64
N MET A 266 -7.30 2.87 0.60
CA MET A 266 -6.03 2.41 1.16
C MET A 266 -6.23 1.74 2.52
N ALA A 267 -5.70 0.55 2.69
CA ALA A 267 -5.60 -0.12 3.98
C ALA A 267 -4.13 -0.35 4.36
N THR A 268 -3.80 -0.12 5.61
CA THR A 268 -2.48 -0.42 6.17
C THR A 268 -2.63 -1.37 7.35
N VAL A 269 -1.95 -2.52 7.29
CA VAL A 269 -1.88 -3.50 8.37
C VAL A 269 -0.47 -3.48 8.95
N VAL A 270 -0.35 -3.05 10.20
CA VAL A 270 0.93 -2.94 10.92
C VAL A 270 1.08 -4.16 11.82
N CYS A 271 2.07 -4.99 11.55
CA CYS A 271 2.37 -6.21 12.30
C CYS A 271 3.46 -5.95 13.35
N LEU A 272 3.16 -6.22 14.60
CA LEU A 272 4.03 -5.96 15.75
C LEU A 272 4.01 -7.14 16.73
N PRO A 273 5.13 -7.44 17.40
CA PRO A 273 5.18 -8.51 18.39
C PRO A 273 4.55 -8.04 19.73
N PRO A 274 4.27 -8.97 20.66
CA PRO A 274 3.66 -8.65 21.95
C PRO A 274 4.47 -7.65 22.81
N GLU A 275 5.79 -7.56 22.60
CA GLU A 275 6.68 -6.58 23.22
C GLU A 275 6.24 -5.13 22.97
N PHE A 276 5.56 -4.87 21.85
CA PHE A 276 4.99 -3.55 21.56
C PHE A 276 4.06 -3.05 22.67
N LEU A 277 3.36 -3.93 23.37
CA LEU A 277 2.46 -3.57 24.47
C LEU A 277 3.16 -3.41 25.81
N ASN A 278 4.32 -4.09 25.99
CA ASN A 278 4.93 -4.29 27.32
C ASN A 278 6.31 -3.64 27.47
N ASP A 279 7.04 -3.37 26.38
CA ASP A 279 8.35 -2.76 26.42
C ASP A 279 8.24 -1.26 26.71
N ARG A 280 8.81 -0.82 27.85
CA ARG A 280 8.79 0.60 28.28
C ARG A 280 9.63 1.53 27.40
N MET A 281 10.62 0.99 26.69
CA MET A 281 11.61 1.77 25.94
C MET A 281 11.25 1.90 24.46
N ARG A 282 10.65 0.86 23.88
CA ARG A 282 10.32 0.76 22.45
C ARG A 282 8.85 0.44 22.18
N GLY A 283 8.09 0.07 23.22
CA GLY A 283 6.67 -0.21 23.10
C GLY A 283 5.82 1.05 22.93
N VAL A 284 4.52 0.84 22.89
CA VAL A 284 3.54 1.92 22.66
C VAL A 284 3.57 3.02 23.71
N ASP A 285 3.94 2.69 24.95
CA ASP A 285 4.07 3.66 26.04
C ASP A 285 5.21 4.66 25.84
N ALA A 286 6.19 4.34 24.97
CA ALA A 286 7.28 5.24 24.66
C ALA A 286 6.85 6.44 23.79
N TYR A 287 5.65 6.37 23.15
CA TYR A 287 5.13 7.45 22.32
C TYR A 287 3.61 7.65 22.47
N GLN A 288 3.24 8.52 23.42
CA GLN A 288 1.85 8.76 23.81
C GLN A 288 0.93 9.22 22.67
N ALA A 289 1.46 9.99 21.73
CA ALA A 289 0.66 10.50 20.62
C ALA A 289 0.13 9.38 19.71
N LEU A 290 0.88 8.30 19.48
CA LEU A 290 0.41 7.11 18.78
C LEU A 290 -0.54 6.31 19.66
N LYS A 291 -0.16 6.11 20.95
CA LYS A 291 -0.99 5.36 21.90
C LYS A 291 -2.42 5.88 21.92
N LEU A 292 -2.63 7.20 22.03
CA LEU A 292 -3.95 7.83 22.06
C LEU A 292 -4.79 7.61 20.79
N ARG A 293 -4.19 7.25 19.68
CA ARG A 293 -4.89 7.01 18.41
C ARG A 293 -5.26 5.57 18.16
N ILE A 294 -4.50 4.64 18.76
CA ILE A 294 -4.71 3.21 18.52
C ILE A 294 -5.40 2.49 19.69
N TYR A 295 -5.44 3.14 20.86
CA TYR A 295 -6.12 2.61 22.02
C TYR A 295 -7.53 3.15 22.11
N ASP A 296 -8.53 2.28 22.06
CA ASP A 296 -9.91 2.64 22.33
C ASP A 296 -10.06 3.01 23.82
N GLU A 297 -10.82 4.07 24.10
CA GLU A 297 -11.09 4.51 25.47
C GLU A 297 -11.91 3.49 26.27
N VAL A 298 -12.74 2.72 25.57
CA VAL A 298 -13.56 1.65 26.17
C VAL A 298 -12.99 0.30 25.77
N ARG A 299 -12.27 -0.33 26.70
CA ARG A 299 -11.72 -1.69 26.51
C ARG A 299 -12.48 -2.70 27.35
N ASP A 300 -13.01 -3.71 26.69
CA ASP A 300 -13.28 -4.97 27.35
C ASP A 300 -11.95 -5.70 27.54
N GLN A 301 -11.55 -5.98 28.80
CA GLN A 301 -10.31 -6.68 29.11
C GLN A 301 -10.34 -8.15 28.65
N SER A 302 -11.52 -8.72 28.44
CA SER A 302 -11.74 -10.11 28.09
C SER A 302 -11.85 -10.36 26.58
N ARG A 303 -12.23 -9.34 25.78
CA ARG A 303 -12.51 -9.51 24.36
C ARG A 303 -11.94 -8.36 23.53
N ASP A 304 -11.16 -8.68 22.48
CA ASP A 304 -10.70 -7.68 21.52
C ASP A 304 -11.83 -7.31 20.54
N ASN A 305 -11.92 -6.01 20.25
CA ASN A 305 -12.83 -5.48 19.25
C ASN A 305 -12.15 -5.53 17.86
N PRO A 306 -12.62 -6.34 16.89
CA PRO A 306 -12.02 -6.40 15.58
C PRO A 306 -12.15 -5.09 14.78
N PHE A 307 -13.11 -4.22 15.15
CA PHE A 307 -13.21 -2.86 14.57
C PHE A 307 -12.16 -1.90 15.12
N GLY A 308 -11.58 -2.18 16.29
CA GLY A 308 -10.56 -1.33 16.91
C GLY A 308 -9.35 -1.12 16.02
N SER A 309 -8.62 -0.04 16.28
CA SER A 309 -7.34 0.22 15.58
C SER A 309 -6.24 -0.75 16.01
N LEU A 310 -6.32 -1.31 17.23
CA LEU A 310 -5.38 -2.29 17.75
C LEU A 310 -6.10 -3.60 18.08
N VAL A 311 -5.60 -4.70 17.50
CA VAL A 311 -6.14 -6.06 17.63
C VAL A 311 -5.03 -7.01 18.08
N ARG A 312 -5.32 -7.85 19.09
CA ARG A 312 -4.41 -8.92 19.53
C ARG A 312 -4.82 -10.24 18.89
N LEU A 313 -3.90 -10.81 18.13
CA LEU A 313 -4.05 -12.11 17.49
C LEU A 313 -3.58 -13.22 18.45
N GLY A 314 -4.12 -14.43 18.26
CA GLY A 314 -3.72 -15.60 19.02
C GLY A 314 -4.78 -16.68 18.94
N ALA A 315 -4.47 -17.87 19.46
CA ALA A 315 -5.42 -18.97 19.48
C ALA A 315 -6.74 -18.52 20.14
N SER A 316 -7.84 -18.71 19.42
CA SER A 316 -9.18 -18.52 19.96
C SER A 316 -9.29 -19.38 21.22
N SER A 317 -9.42 -18.79 22.40
CA SER A 317 -9.78 -19.55 23.59
C SER A 317 -11.21 -20.06 23.35
N ASP A 318 -11.31 -21.34 22.97
CA ASP A 318 -12.58 -22.03 22.84
C ASP A 318 -13.42 -21.86 24.09
N LEU A 319 -14.33 -20.90 24.06
CA LEU A 319 -15.41 -20.75 25.05
C LEU A 319 -16.44 -21.89 24.95
N GLY A 320 -16.21 -22.87 24.05
CA GLY A 320 -17.06 -24.05 23.89
C GLY A 320 -16.93 -25.11 25.00
N SER A 321 -15.87 -25.09 25.82
CA SER A 321 -15.65 -26.14 26.83
C SER A 321 -16.26 -25.89 28.20
N HIS A 322 -16.77 -24.70 28.48
CA HIS A 322 -17.39 -24.38 29.78
C HIS A 322 -18.91 -24.61 29.83
N LEU A 323 -19.60 -24.64 28.70
CA LEU A 323 -21.04 -24.93 28.65
C LEU A 323 -21.37 -26.44 28.70
N ALA A 324 -20.39 -27.30 28.39
CA ALA A 324 -20.59 -28.76 28.45
C ALA A 324 -20.33 -29.37 29.83
N ARG A 325 -19.89 -28.61 30.83
CA ARG A 325 -19.63 -29.09 32.21
C ARG A 325 -20.72 -28.80 33.22
N THR A 326 -21.72 -28.00 32.88
CA THR A 326 -22.86 -27.67 33.82
C THR A 326 -24.09 -28.53 33.58
N GLU A 327 -24.13 -29.43 32.56
CA GLU A 327 -25.28 -30.33 32.36
C GLU A 327 -25.04 -31.80 32.79
N LYS A 328 -23.96 -32.08 33.54
CA LYS A 328 -23.73 -33.44 34.09
C LYS A 328 -23.46 -33.35 35.61
N GLY A 329 -24.47 -32.99 36.36
CA GLY A 329 -24.35 -33.05 37.80
C GLY A 329 -25.64 -32.68 38.48
N ASP A 330 -26.68 -33.46 38.27
CA ASP A 330 -27.78 -33.63 39.27
C ASP A 330 -28.74 -34.69 38.70
N ASP A 331 -28.30 -35.93 38.80
CA ASP A 331 -29.21 -37.07 38.79
C ASP A 331 -28.55 -38.21 39.60
N ASN A 332 -28.66 -38.12 40.94
CA ASN A 332 -28.58 -39.26 41.82
C ASN A 332 -28.99 -38.81 43.23
N GLY A 333 -30.13 -39.25 43.64
CA GLY A 333 -30.41 -39.25 45.06
C GLY A 333 -31.88 -39.29 45.47
N CYS A 334 -32.43 -40.52 45.54
CA CYS A 334 -33.65 -40.94 46.25
C CYS A 334 -35.01 -40.48 45.74
#